data_cca2d91b4bf96ca008daa3af4a0ecae8
#
_entry.id   cca2d91b4bf96ca008daa3af4a0ecae8
#
_cell.length_a   1.000
_cell.length_b   1.000
_cell.length_c   1.000
_cell.angle_alpha   90.00
_cell.angle_beta   90.00
_cell.angle_gamma   90.00
#
_symmetry.space_group_name_H-M   'P 1'
#
loop_
_entity.id
_entity.type
_entity.pdbx_description
1 polymer ?
#
loop_
_entity_poly.entity_id
_entity_poly.type
_entity_poly.pdbx_seq_one_letter_code
_entity_poly.pdbx_strand_id
1 'polypeptide(L)' 'MAFPREYVDYGVVKLSKFAGYNGVSVYKGQYDYMSLGGFSGSASAEDARWSGNAIIVMMRDGEVRRYTDFWSFDRV' A
#
# COMPACT_ATOMS: atom_id res chain seq x y z
N MET A 1 -10.52 3.79 -10.49
CA MET A 1 -10.66 4.72 -9.35
C MET A 1 -9.29 5.21 -8.93
N ALA A 2 -9.21 6.35 -8.31
CA ALA A 2 -7.97 6.91 -7.82
C ALA A 2 -8.03 7.08 -6.31
N PHE A 3 -6.87 7.21 -5.67
CA PHE A 3 -6.86 7.57 -4.25
C PHE A 3 -7.52 8.93 -4.03
N PRO A 4 -8.29 9.09 -2.95
CA PRO A 4 -8.79 10.42 -2.58
C PRO A 4 -7.62 11.40 -2.45
N ARG A 5 -7.86 12.65 -2.88
CA ARG A 5 -6.80 13.67 -2.94
C ARG A 5 -6.11 13.89 -1.60
N GLU A 6 -6.86 13.82 -0.50
CA GLU A 6 -6.29 14.03 0.83
C GLU A 6 -5.27 12.95 1.20
N TYR A 7 -5.44 11.71 0.70
CA TYR A 7 -4.44 10.67 0.94
C TYR A 7 -3.20 10.90 0.11
N VAL A 8 -3.34 11.38 -1.13
CA VAL A 8 -2.19 11.70 -1.97
C VAL A 8 -1.38 12.85 -1.38
N ASP A 9 -2.07 13.87 -0.87
CA ASP A 9 -1.41 15.08 -0.37
C ASP A 9 -0.82 14.91 1.02
N TYR A 10 -1.49 14.16 1.90
CA TYR A 10 -1.11 14.08 3.32
C TYR A 10 -0.83 12.66 3.81
N GLY A 11 -1.09 11.66 2.99
CA GLY A 11 -0.96 10.27 3.40
C GLY A 11 0.49 9.84 3.56
N VAL A 12 0.76 9.11 4.63
CA VAL A 12 2.05 8.49 4.88
C VAL A 12 1.89 6.99 4.71
N VAL A 13 2.67 6.40 3.82
CA VAL A 13 2.63 4.97 3.55
C VAL A 13 3.48 4.24 4.58
N LYS A 14 2.91 3.22 5.23
CA LYS A 14 3.61 2.41 6.22
C LYS A 14 3.31 0.94 5.99
N LEU A 15 4.26 0.08 6.30
CA LEU A 15 4.02 -1.35 6.33
C LEU A 15 3.21 -1.70 7.56
N SER A 16 2.17 -2.48 7.36
CA SER A 16 1.34 -3.01 8.45
C SER A 16 1.79 -4.43 8.74
N LYS A 17 2.28 -4.66 9.95
CA LYS A 17 2.83 -5.96 10.33
C LYS A 17 1.76 -6.85 10.94
N PHE A 18 1.59 -8.01 10.35
CA PHE A 18 0.69 -9.05 10.83
C PHE A 18 1.49 -10.32 11.09
N ALA A 19 0.86 -11.29 11.76
CA ALA A 19 1.49 -12.58 11.97
C ALA A 19 1.68 -13.28 10.61
N GLY A 20 2.92 -13.45 10.20
CA GLY A 20 3.27 -14.17 8.98
C GLY A 20 3.35 -13.33 7.71
N TYR A 21 2.97 -12.05 7.73
CA TYR A 21 3.09 -11.23 6.54
C TYR A 21 3.03 -9.74 6.86
N ASN A 22 3.39 -8.92 5.89
CA ASN A 22 3.24 -7.48 5.98
C ASN A 22 2.24 -6.99 4.93
N GLY A 23 1.30 -6.16 5.35
CA GLY A 23 0.45 -5.40 4.45
C GLY A 23 0.95 -3.98 4.32
N VAL A 24 0.16 -3.11 3.68
CA VAL A 24 0.49 -1.70 3.50
C VAL A 24 -0.72 -0.86 3.91
N SER A 25 -0.47 0.20 4.66
CA SER A 25 -1.51 1.14 5.07
C SER A 25 -1.07 2.57 4.78
N VAL A 26 -2.04 3.44 4.56
CA VAL A 26 -1.82 4.87 4.33
C VAL A 26 -2.46 5.63 5.48
N TYR A 27 -1.66 6.40 6.20
CA TYR A 27 -2.10 7.13 7.38
C TYR A 27 -2.26 8.62 7.05
N LYS A 28 -3.40 9.20 7.39
CA LYS A 28 -3.63 10.65 7.36
C LYS A 28 -3.42 11.28 8.73
N GLY A 29 -3.40 10.47 9.76
CA GLY A 29 -3.19 10.91 11.14
C GLY A 29 -2.77 9.73 11.97
N GLN A 30 -2.62 9.90 13.28
CA GLN A 30 -2.11 8.86 14.15
C GLN A 30 -3.01 7.61 14.15
N TYR A 31 -4.32 7.81 14.10
CA TYR A 31 -5.29 6.72 14.14
C TYR A 31 -6.22 6.68 12.91
N ASP A 32 -5.96 7.54 11.93
CA ASP A 32 -6.79 7.63 10.73
C ASP A 32 -6.04 7.06 9.55
N TYR A 33 -6.39 5.84 9.16
CA TYR A 33 -5.69 5.13 8.11
C TYR A 33 -6.63 4.26 7.29
N MET A 34 -6.16 3.90 6.10
CA MET A 34 -6.78 2.89 5.26
C MET A 34 -5.74 1.89 4.81
N SER A 35 -6.13 0.63 4.74
CA SER A 35 -5.23 -0.44 4.31
C SER A 35 -5.45 -0.76 2.85
N LEU A 36 -4.36 -1.06 2.13
CA LEU A 36 -4.45 -1.59 0.77
C LEU A 36 -4.86 -3.06 0.83
N GLY A 37 -5.65 -3.51 -0.15
CA GLY A 37 -6.05 -4.90 -0.25
C GLY A 37 -5.01 -5.76 -0.98
N GLY A 38 -5.18 -7.06 -0.89
CA GLY A 38 -4.37 -8.00 -1.66
C GLY A 38 -3.11 -8.52 -0.97
N PHE A 39 -3.04 -8.44 0.34
CA PHE A 39 -1.91 -8.97 1.11
C PHE A 39 -2.33 -10.18 1.94
N SER A 40 -1.40 -11.13 2.07
CA SER A 40 -1.63 -12.38 2.80
C SER A 40 -0.28 -13.02 3.13
N GLY A 41 -0.30 -14.21 3.73
CA GLY A 41 0.94 -14.94 4.01
C GLY A 41 1.76 -15.26 2.77
N SER A 42 1.11 -15.45 1.62
CA SER A 42 1.79 -15.70 0.34
C SER A 42 1.99 -14.42 -0.48
N ALA A 43 1.48 -13.29 -0.02
CA ALA A 43 1.59 -12.00 -0.72
C ALA A 43 1.94 -10.92 0.30
N SER A 44 3.20 -10.92 0.72
CA SER A 44 3.71 -10.03 1.76
C SER A 44 4.48 -8.87 1.16
N ALA A 45 4.25 -7.68 1.69
CA ALA A 45 4.97 -6.48 1.26
C ALA A 45 6.34 -6.41 1.92
N GLU A 46 7.32 -5.95 1.16
CA GLU A 46 8.66 -5.70 1.67
C GLU A 46 8.94 -4.21 1.79
N ASP A 47 8.40 -3.41 0.88
CA ASP A 47 8.54 -1.96 0.91
C ASP A 47 7.38 -1.34 0.14
N ALA A 48 7.07 -0.09 0.46
CA ALA A 48 6.01 0.64 -0.22
C ALA A 48 6.28 2.14 -0.18
N ARG A 49 5.94 2.85 -1.26
CA ARG A 49 6.15 4.30 -1.33
C ARG A 49 5.18 4.92 -2.34
N TRP A 50 4.94 6.21 -2.17
CA TRP A 50 4.22 6.98 -3.17
C TRP A 50 5.07 7.18 -4.42
N SER A 51 4.42 7.13 -5.57
CA SER A 51 5.00 7.48 -6.86
C SER A 51 3.93 8.25 -7.64
N GLY A 52 4.01 9.58 -7.59
CA GLY A 52 2.93 10.42 -8.10
C GLY A 52 1.65 10.18 -7.34
N ASN A 53 0.58 9.83 -8.03
CA ASN A 53 -0.73 9.54 -7.43
C ASN A 53 -0.95 8.04 -7.17
N ALA A 54 0.09 7.25 -7.31
CA ALA A 54 0.01 5.79 -7.10
C ALA A 54 0.96 5.38 -5.98
N ILE A 55 0.74 4.18 -5.44
CA ILE A 55 1.65 3.58 -4.46
C ILE A 55 2.34 2.39 -5.12
N ILE A 56 3.66 2.39 -5.09
CA ILE A 56 4.45 1.27 -5.58
C ILE A 56 4.79 0.40 -4.39
N VAL A 57 4.44 -0.87 -4.47
CA VAL A 57 4.71 -1.85 -3.42
C VAL A 57 5.65 -2.91 -3.97
N MET A 58 6.75 -3.10 -3.29
CA MET A 58 7.68 -4.19 -3.58
C MET A 58 7.32 -5.37 -2.70
N MET A 59 7.03 -6.49 -3.33
CA MET A 59 6.62 -7.70 -2.62
C MET A 59 7.84 -8.53 -2.24
N ARG A 60 7.68 -9.37 -1.23
CA ARG A 60 8.76 -10.23 -0.72
C ARG A 60 9.30 -11.16 -1.80
N ASP A 61 8.46 -11.62 -2.72
CA ASP A 61 8.85 -12.53 -3.80
C ASP A 61 9.47 -11.83 -5.01
N GLY A 62 9.62 -10.50 -4.94
CA GLY A 62 10.18 -9.71 -6.04
C GLY A 62 9.13 -9.11 -6.97
N GLU A 63 7.85 -9.41 -6.77
CA GLU A 63 6.77 -8.79 -7.55
C GLU A 63 6.69 -7.31 -7.20
N VAL A 64 6.38 -6.47 -8.19
CA VAL A 64 6.16 -5.04 -7.98
C VAL A 64 4.73 -4.74 -8.38
N ARG A 65 3.98 -4.11 -7.47
CA ARG A 65 2.60 -3.72 -7.69
C ARG A 65 2.49 -2.20 -7.73
N ARG A 66 1.67 -1.70 -8.63
CA ARG A 66 1.33 -0.28 -8.70
C ARG A 66 -0.14 -0.12 -8.33
N TYR A 67 -0.40 0.40 -7.14
CA TYR A 67 -1.76 0.63 -6.66
C TYR A 67 -2.25 2.00 -7.11
N THR A 68 -3.42 2.02 -7.73
CA THR A 68 -4.07 3.26 -8.15
C THR A 68 -5.21 3.64 -7.22
N ASP A 69 -5.69 2.71 -6.40
CA ASP A 69 -6.56 2.97 -5.26
C ASP A 69 -6.35 1.88 -4.21
N PHE A 70 -7.18 1.85 -3.16
CA PHE A 70 -6.97 0.92 -2.05
C PHE A 70 -7.17 -0.56 -2.42
N TRP A 71 -7.87 -0.83 -3.52
CA TRP A 71 -8.24 -2.19 -3.89
C TRP A 71 -7.75 -2.61 -5.27
N SER A 72 -7.26 -1.68 -6.08
CA SER A 72 -6.89 -1.93 -7.47
C SER A 72 -5.41 -1.72 -7.69
N PHE A 73 -4.77 -2.69 -8.30
CA PHE A 73 -3.36 -2.57 -8.64
C PHE A 73 -3.06 -3.30 -9.94
N ASP A 74 -1.96 -2.88 -10.58
CA ASP A 74 -1.39 -3.54 -11.74
C ASP A 74 0.00 -4.06 -11.36
N ARG A 75 0.39 -5.15 -11.99
CA ARG A 75 1.76 -5.65 -11.86
C ARG A 75 2.65 -4.92 -12.84
N VAL A 76 3.81 -4.53 -12.34
CA VAL A 76 4.77 -3.76 -13.13
C VAL A 76 6.00 -4.62 -13.47
#